data_51c41fdfd52145e2e55267c01f4ad2cd
#
_entry.id   51c41fdfd52145e2e55267c01f4ad2cd
#
_cell.length_a   1.000
_cell.length_b   1.000
_cell.length_c   1.000
_cell.angle_alpha   90.00
_cell.angle_beta   90.00
_cell.angle_gamma   90.00
#
_symmetry.space_group_name_H-M   'P 1'
#
loop_
_entity.id
_entity.type
_entity.pdbx_description
1 polymer ?
#
loop_
_entity_poly.entity_id
_entity_poly.type
_entity_poly.pdbx_seq_one_letter_code
_entity_poly.pdbx_strand_id
1 'polypeptide(L)'
;MRHYYLLALIGVLLLPLSLSAQTIVDGVLSGCMSLSGRYVVPDEVTKIDNFAFFSSSVTEVVIGKNVREISNSAFQNCMNLEHVTFATGSKLERIGDDVFSDCPKLTEIALPEGLQRMGVRTFWRNESLKQVSLPTTLDTLPKYCFQSCTALRKMSLPEGMKVIAENAFAGCENLMQVKLSSTIDSIATKAFYKNLGLLTLTIPEGVRSIADSAFMRCENLETVTLPASLERVGAKLFRRCPELTAISVASGGKHFISRDGILYSADLKTLYEAPAKFKSEDYKVPAETETIYHYAFYECPEVQGITIPQTIKRIGVAALVNNGMRQFTFPGNDKYWLANGSLYYKATTNDGEQTVFMAHPSGAEGEAIVTYGTSFVSDYALAGCHKISSLRLPSTLLGMGAFVLSDCKELKDIYSYAIEPPVLTEESFMGLNLPSVQLHVYPEAMQKYMNAPYWQLILHGDDLTGEEPRAIESPELQTTQLSWSYQHDGTLHLESLSAATMEVALYSTDGVRLATLELAPHATAQITLPTAGVYLLRSTSALTSSVERVML
;
A
#
# COMPACT_ATOMS: atom_id res chain seq x y z
N MET A 1 11.66 10.34 -80.10
CA MET A 1 12.60 11.36 -79.61
C MET A 1 13.18 10.80 -78.31
N ARG A 2 14.46 10.44 -78.40
CA ARG A 2 15.24 9.83 -77.32
C ARG A 2 15.83 10.96 -76.46
N HIS A 3 15.61 10.91 -75.11
CA HIS A 3 16.37 11.72 -74.21
C HIS A 3 17.29 10.81 -73.39
N TYR A 4 18.58 11.02 -73.57
CA TYR A 4 19.64 10.42 -72.78
C TYR A 4 19.78 11.12 -71.45
N TYR A 5 19.66 10.40 -70.35
CA TYR A 5 20.11 10.88 -69.04
C TYR A 5 21.53 10.41 -68.78
N LEU A 6 22.38 11.38 -68.61
CA LEU A 6 23.77 11.24 -68.25
C LEU A 6 23.87 10.88 -66.76
N LEU A 7 24.28 9.66 -66.44
CA LEU A 7 24.59 9.23 -65.06
C LEU A 7 25.98 9.75 -64.72
N ALA A 8 26.06 10.79 -63.91
CA ALA A 8 27.27 11.22 -63.25
C ALA A 8 27.57 10.27 -62.08
N LEU A 9 28.54 9.39 -62.23
CA LEU A 9 29.09 8.56 -61.14
C LEU A 9 29.89 9.49 -60.20
N ILE A 10 29.26 9.95 -59.11
CA ILE A 10 30.01 10.53 -57.98
C ILE A 10 30.59 9.35 -57.21
N GLY A 11 31.86 9.09 -57.40
CA GLY A 11 32.65 8.20 -56.57
C GLY A 11 32.75 8.77 -55.16
N VAL A 12 31.83 8.35 -54.27
CA VAL A 12 32.03 8.53 -52.85
C VAL A 12 33.17 7.62 -52.44
N LEU A 13 34.35 8.18 -52.24
CA LEU A 13 35.41 7.53 -51.50
C LEU A 13 34.84 7.21 -50.12
N LEU A 14 34.42 5.98 -49.91
CA LEU A 14 34.27 5.37 -48.59
C LEU A 14 35.70 5.29 -48.01
N LEU A 15 36.14 6.37 -47.39
CA LEU A 15 37.18 6.27 -46.39
C LEU A 15 36.63 5.27 -45.35
N PRO A 16 37.40 4.21 -45.00
CA PRO A 16 37.02 3.40 -43.88
C PRO A 16 36.93 4.37 -42.70
N LEU A 17 35.72 4.56 -42.14
CA LEU A 17 35.56 5.07 -40.79
C LEU A 17 36.42 4.12 -39.94
N SER A 18 37.66 4.50 -39.68
CA SER A 18 38.47 3.86 -38.66
C SER A 18 37.62 3.98 -37.38
N LEU A 19 37.07 2.85 -36.91
CA LEU A 19 36.58 2.78 -35.54
C LEU A 19 37.70 3.43 -34.71
N SER A 20 37.40 4.57 -34.11
CA SER A 20 38.40 5.36 -33.40
C SER A 20 38.99 4.47 -32.30
N ALA A 21 40.26 4.15 -32.49
CA ALA A 21 41.09 3.62 -31.43
C ALA A 21 40.93 4.54 -30.22
N GLN A 22 40.99 3.97 -29.01
CA GLN A 22 41.02 4.74 -27.78
C GLN A 22 41.82 6.04 -27.96
N THR A 23 41.32 7.12 -27.37
CA THR A 23 42.01 8.41 -27.40
C THR A 23 42.25 8.89 -25.96
N ILE A 24 43.45 9.42 -25.74
CA ILE A 24 43.80 10.12 -24.50
C ILE A 24 44.17 11.55 -24.90
N VAL A 25 43.35 12.50 -24.46
CA VAL A 25 43.57 13.93 -24.69
C VAL A 25 43.48 14.64 -23.32
N ASP A 26 44.52 15.37 -22.98
CA ASP A 26 44.64 16.11 -21.73
C ASP A 26 44.34 15.24 -20.48
N GLY A 27 44.78 13.98 -20.50
CA GLY A 27 44.55 13.01 -19.43
C GLY A 27 43.13 12.43 -19.38
N VAL A 28 42.27 12.67 -20.39
CA VAL A 28 40.92 12.14 -20.50
C VAL A 28 40.94 10.95 -21.49
N LEU A 29 40.54 9.77 -20.99
CA LEU A 29 40.43 8.54 -21.78
C LEU A 29 39.02 8.40 -22.36
N SER A 30 38.89 8.21 -23.65
CA SER A 30 37.63 8.01 -24.38
C SER A 30 37.77 7.00 -25.53
N GLY A 31 36.64 6.64 -26.18
CA GLY A 31 36.65 5.83 -27.43
C GLY A 31 36.97 4.35 -27.25
N CYS A 32 36.83 3.77 -26.06
CA CYS A 32 37.21 2.38 -25.74
C CYS A 32 36.12 1.34 -26.05
N MET A 33 35.05 1.68 -26.76
CA MET A 33 33.90 0.80 -27.01
C MET A 33 34.25 -0.45 -27.82
N SER A 34 35.27 -0.39 -28.68
CA SER A 34 35.71 -1.53 -29.49
C SER A 34 36.70 -2.44 -28.78
N LEU A 35 37.12 -2.10 -27.56
CA LEU A 35 38.11 -2.89 -26.82
C LEU A 35 37.53 -4.20 -26.32
N SER A 36 38.39 -5.20 -26.19
CA SER A 36 38.06 -6.52 -25.68
C SER A 36 39.18 -7.09 -24.81
N GLY A 37 38.82 -8.08 -23.97
CA GLY A 37 39.79 -8.73 -23.09
C GLY A 37 40.26 -7.84 -21.94
N ARG A 38 41.53 -8.01 -21.54
CA ARG A 38 42.09 -7.24 -20.40
C ARG A 38 42.60 -5.89 -20.86
N TYR A 39 42.25 -4.83 -20.13
CA TYR A 39 42.72 -3.46 -20.39
C TYR A 39 43.31 -2.83 -19.13
N VAL A 40 44.46 -2.19 -19.25
CA VAL A 40 45.12 -1.43 -18.19
C VAL A 40 45.06 0.05 -18.54
N VAL A 41 44.40 0.84 -17.73
CA VAL A 41 44.31 2.30 -17.89
C VAL A 41 45.69 2.92 -17.66
N PRO A 42 46.28 3.65 -18.63
CA PRO A 42 47.59 4.23 -18.50
C PRO A 42 47.72 5.26 -17.38
N ASP A 43 48.93 5.45 -16.86
CA ASP A 43 49.21 6.33 -15.72
C ASP A 43 49.00 7.84 -16.02
N GLU A 44 49.00 8.25 -17.28
CA GLU A 44 48.68 9.61 -17.71
C GLU A 44 47.19 9.95 -17.62
N VAL A 45 46.32 8.93 -17.50
CA VAL A 45 44.88 9.14 -17.42
C VAL A 45 44.49 9.62 -16.03
N THR A 46 43.81 10.75 -15.98
CA THR A 46 43.22 11.33 -14.76
C THR A 46 41.69 11.24 -14.72
N LYS A 47 41.09 11.02 -15.90
CA LYS A 47 39.63 10.90 -16.06
C LYS A 47 39.30 9.86 -17.12
N ILE A 48 38.29 9.01 -16.82
CA ILE A 48 37.63 8.15 -17.80
C ILE A 48 36.34 8.83 -18.19
N ASP A 49 36.16 9.15 -19.45
CA ASP A 49 35.06 9.97 -19.94
C ASP A 49 33.71 9.23 -19.96
N ASN A 50 32.63 9.99 -20.19
CA ASN A 50 31.32 9.41 -20.35
C ASN A 50 31.31 8.37 -21.49
N PHE A 51 30.68 7.21 -21.24
CA PHE A 51 30.54 6.13 -22.23
C PHE A 51 31.87 5.58 -22.77
N ALA A 52 33.02 5.84 -22.15
CA ALA A 52 34.33 5.47 -22.70
C ALA A 52 34.42 3.99 -23.10
N PHE A 53 33.93 3.07 -22.28
CA PHE A 53 33.87 1.62 -22.52
C PHE A 53 32.44 1.10 -22.73
N PHE A 54 31.47 1.98 -22.98
CA PHE A 54 30.05 1.58 -23.10
C PHE A 54 29.90 0.41 -24.09
N SER A 55 29.25 -0.67 -23.65
CA SER A 55 29.03 -1.90 -24.42
C SER A 55 30.31 -2.54 -24.97
N SER A 56 31.50 -2.25 -24.44
CA SER A 56 32.74 -2.90 -24.84
C SER A 56 32.78 -4.37 -24.42
N SER A 57 33.64 -5.15 -25.07
CA SER A 57 33.85 -6.56 -24.80
C SER A 57 35.02 -6.82 -23.83
N VAL A 58 35.39 -5.82 -23.03
CA VAL A 58 36.45 -5.98 -22.02
C VAL A 58 36.03 -7.00 -20.96
N THR A 59 36.97 -7.82 -20.51
CA THR A 59 36.75 -8.83 -19.48
C THR A 59 37.37 -8.43 -18.14
N GLU A 60 38.47 -7.70 -18.18
CA GLU A 60 39.16 -7.20 -17.00
C GLU A 60 39.66 -5.77 -17.26
N VAL A 61 39.47 -4.89 -16.26
CA VAL A 61 39.98 -3.51 -16.32
C VAL A 61 40.77 -3.21 -15.06
N VAL A 62 42.01 -2.71 -15.24
CA VAL A 62 42.81 -2.16 -14.15
C VAL A 62 42.78 -0.64 -14.24
N ILE A 63 42.16 0.00 -13.26
CA ILE A 63 42.07 1.46 -13.19
C ILE A 63 43.39 2.02 -12.65
N GLY A 64 44.02 2.90 -13.44
CA GLY A 64 45.30 3.50 -13.09
C GLY A 64 45.26 4.36 -11.84
N LYS A 65 46.40 4.49 -11.15
CA LYS A 65 46.49 5.20 -9.83
C LYS A 65 46.13 6.68 -9.90
N ASN A 66 46.30 7.33 -11.08
CA ASN A 66 46.06 8.77 -11.21
C ASN A 66 44.63 9.12 -11.63
N VAL A 67 43.78 8.14 -11.93
CA VAL A 67 42.36 8.37 -12.25
C VAL A 67 41.66 8.93 -11.01
N ARG A 68 41.09 10.14 -11.17
CA ARG A 68 40.30 10.82 -10.11
C ARG A 68 38.82 10.71 -10.34
N GLU A 69 38.41 10.56 -11.59
CA GLU A 69 36.98 10.50 -11.95
C GLU A 69 36.74 9.41 -13.01
N ILE A 70 35.69 8.62 -12.77
CA ILE A 70 35.06 7.76 -13.76
C ILE A 70 33.70 8.37 -14.04
N SER A 71 33.47 8.89 -15.24
CA SER A 71 32.28 9.63 -15.61
C SER A 71 31.10 8.73 -15.91
N ASN A 72 29.91 9.32 -16.18
CA ASN A 72 28.65 8.57 -16.31
C ASN A 72 28.72 7.49 -17.40
N SER A 73 28.15 6.33 -17.12
CA SER A 73 28.01 5.21 -18.04
C SER A 73 29.33 4.69 -18.62
N ALA A 74 30.48 5.01 -17.99
CA ALA A 74 31.79 4.70 -18.57
C ALA A 74 31.99 3.22 -18.89
N PHE A 75 31.48 2.30 -18.10
CA PHE A 75 31.50 0.85 -18.30
C PHE A 75 30.11 0.24 -18.39
N GLN A 76 29.07 1.05 -18.63
CA GLN A 76 27.70 0.56 -18.73
C GLN A 76 27.56 -0.47 -19.86
N ASN A 77 26.79 -1.55 -19.60
CA ASN A 77 26.50 -2.61 -20.56
C ASN A 77 27.74 -3.38 -21.04
N CYS A 78 28.80 -3.44 -20.21
CA CYS A 78 29.96 -4.28 -20.50
C CYS A 78 29.63 -5.74 -20.14
N MET A 79 28.96 -6.43 -21.07
CA MET A 79 28.39 -7.77 -20.87
C MET A 79 29.42 -8.87 -20.54
N ASN A 80 30.72 -8.62 -20.78
CA ASN A 80 31.79 -9.56 -20.53
C ASN A 80 32.71 -9.15 -19.37
N LEU A 81 32.47 -8.01 -18.71
CA LEU A 81 33.32 -7.50 -17.64
C LEU A 81 33.17 -8.37 -16.38
N GLU A 82 34.24 -9.07 -16.03
CA GLU A 82 34.32 -9.99 -14.88
C GLU A 82 35.05 -9.36 -13.69
N HIS A 83 36.10 -8.57 -13.98
CA HIS A 83 36.97 -8.01 -12.95
C HIS A 83 37.28 -6.53 -13.19
N VAL A 84 37.16 -5.74 -12.12
CA VAL A 84 37.62 -4.35 -12.07
C VAL A 84 38.52 -4.21 -10.84
N THR A 85 39.75 -3.78 -11.07
CA THR A 85 40.73 -3.55 -10.01
C THR A 85 41.26 -2.12 -10.04
N PHE A 86 41.67 -1.62 -8.90
CA PHE A 86 42.26 -0.29 -8.77
C PHE A 86 43.72 -0.41 -8.38
N ALA A 87 44.59 0.33 -9.05
CA ALA A 87 46.00 0.34 -8.73
C ALA A 87 46.26 0.82 -7.28
N THR A 88 47.30 0.28 -6.64
CA THR A 88 47.70 0.69 -5.30
C THR A 88 47.98 2.20 -5.25
N GLY A 89 47.39 2.88 -4.23
CA GLY A 89 47.46 4.33 -4.12
C GLY A 89 46.53 5.08 -5.06
N SER A 90 45.44 4.43 -5.52
CA SER A 90 44.39 5.05 -6.33
C SER A 90 43.95 6.40 -5.75
N LYS A 91 43.84 7.40 -6.62
CA LYS A 91 43.35 8.76 -6.31
C LYS A 91 41.90 8.98 -6.70
N LEU A 92 41.13 7.90 -6.90
CA LEU A 92 39.73 7.99 -7.33
C LEU A 92 38.87 8.69 -6.26
N GLU A 93 38.25 9.80 -6.65
CA GLU A 93 37.40 10.65 -5.81
C GLU A 93 35.93 10.54 -6.20
N ARG A 94 35.64 10.25 -7.47
CA ARG A 94 34.27 10.27 -8.01
C ARG A 94 34.00 9.13 -8.98
N ILE A 95 32.82 8.51 -8.83
CA ILE A 95 32.19 7.61 -9.77
C ILE A 95 30.85 8.25 -10.17
N GLY A 96 30.61 8.40 -11.46
CA GLY A 96 29.38 8.97 -12.03
C GLY A 96 28.19 8.00 -11.98
N ASP A 97 27.10 8.40 -12.62
CA ASP A 97 25.90 7.59 -12.73
C ASP A 97 26.11 6.43 -13.69
N ASP A 98 25.46 5.28 -13.42
CA ASP A 98 25.42 4.09 -14.28
C ASP A 98 26.79 3.48 -14.63
N VAL A 99 27.86 3.80 -13.90
CA VAL A 99 29.23 3.47 -14.34
C VAL A 99 29.43 1.98 -14.59
N PHE A 100 29.00 1.10 -13.72
CA PHE A 100 29.05 -0.35 -13.85
C PHE A 100 27.66 -0.98 -13.97
N SER A 101 26.69 -0.23 -14.45
CA SER A 101 25.33 -0.72 -14.67
C SER A 101 25.30 -1.75 -15.80
N ASP A 102 24.48 -2.80 -15.66
CA ASP A 102 24.35 -3.88 -16.66
C ASP A 102 25.69 -4.56 -17.03
N CYS A 103 26.50 -4.90 -16.01
CA CYS A 103 27.70 -5.74 -16.15
C CYS A 103 27.44 -7.12 -15.52
N PRO A 104 26.66 -8.02 -16.17
CA PRO A 104 26.10 -9.22 -15.52
C PRO A 104 27.14 -10.27 -15.13
N LYS A 105 28.36 -10.18 -15.64
CA LYS A 105 29.46 -11.09 -15.28
C LYS A 105 30.36 -10.55 -14.16
N LEU A 106 30.20 -9.29 -13.73
CA LEU A 106 30.99 -8.72 -12.64
C LEU A 106 30.65 -9.45 -11.33
N THR A 107 31.64 -10.12 -10.74
CA THR A 107 31.42 -10.97 -9.56
C THR A 107 31.78 -10.30 -8.25
N GLU A 108 32.78 -9.42 -8.27
CA GLU A 108 33.26 -8.71 -7.09
C GLU A 108 33.91 -7.39 -7.48
N ILE A 109 33.92 -6.44 -6.55
CA ILE A 109 34.64 -5.19 -6.69
C ILE A 109 35.00 -4.63 -5.31
N ALA A 110 36.23 -4.12 -5.16
CA ALA A 110 36.68 -3.40 -3.99
C ALA A 110 36.97 -1.94 -4.38
N LEU A 111 36.11 -1.01 -3.98
CA LEU A 111 36.30 0.41 -4.25
C LEU A 111 37.40 0.98 -3.36
N PRO A 112 38.27 1.88 -3.89
CA PRO A 112 39.41 2.37 -3.16
C PRO A 112 39.00 3.36 -2.04
N GLU A 113 39.76 3.37 -0.95
CA GLU A 113 39.65 4.40 0.07
C GLU A 113 39.96 5.78 -0.56
N GLY A 114 39.23 6.81 -0.14
CA GLY A 114 39.30 8.14 -0.73
C GLY A 114 38.20 8.46 -1.74
N LEU A 115 37.42 7.46 -2.20
CA LEU A 115 36.24 7.70 -3.00
C LEU A 115 35.19 8.46 -2.18
N GLN A 116 34.84 9.67 -2.62
CA GLN A 116 33.95 10.59 -1.89
C GLN A 116 32.53 10.58 -2.43
N ARG A 117 32.35 10.26 -3.71
CA ARG A 117 31.03 10.29 -4.36
C ARG A 117 30.86 9.13 -5.33
N MET A 118 29.68 8.52 -5.24
CA MET A 118 29.23 7.47 -6.13
C MET A 118 27.85 7.86 -6.68
N GLY A 119 27.67 7.73 -7.98
CA GLY A 119 26.44 8.11 -8.68
C GLY A 119 25.33 7.09 -8.55
N VAL A 120 24.14 7.45 -9.06
CA VAL A 120 22.96 6.57 -9.04
C VAL A 120 23.18 5.38 -9.97
N ARG A 121 22.55 4.23 -9.66
CA ARG A 121 22.60 3.00 -10.45
C ARG A 121 24.03 2.47 -10.74
N THR A 122 25.01 2.80 -9.91
CA THR A 122 26.41 2.41 -10.17
C THR A 122 26.59 0.93 -10.46
N PHE A 123 25.88 0.03 -9.76
CA PHE A 123 25.91 -1.43 -9.94
C PHE A 123 24.55 -2.02 -10.31
N TRP A 124 23.67 -1.23 -10.90
CA TRP A 124 22.33 -1.67 -11.28
C TRP A 124 22.38 -2.90 -12.20
N ARG A 125 21.56 -3.95 -11.87
CA ARG A 125 21.45 -5.21 -12.64
C ARG A 125 22.76 -5.99 -12.83
N ASN A 126 23.67 -5.93 -11.86
CA ASN A 126 24.83 -6.80 -11.83
C ASN A 126 24.47 -8.15 -11.20
N GLU A 127 23.84 -9.00 -11.98
CA GLU A 127 23.19 -10.23 -11.51
C GLU A 127 24.18 -11.24 -10.91
N SER A 128 25.47 -11.22 -11.28
CA SER A 128 26.51 -12.10 -10.73
C SER A 128 27.31 -11.49 -9.58
N LEU A 129 27.04 -10.23 -9.18
CA LEU A 129 27.80 -9.52 -8.15
C LEU A 129 27.56 -10.13 -6.77
N LYS A 130 28.59 -10.77 -6.20
CA LYS A 130 28.55 -11.50 -4.93
C LYS A 130 29.11 -10.71 -3.76
N GLN A 131 30.13 -9.88 -4.03
CA GLN A 131 30.87 -9.16 -3.01
C GLN A 131 31.22 -7.73 -3.46
N VAL A 132 30.99 -6.77 -2.57
CA VAL A 132 31.38 -5.38 -2.77
C VAL A 132 32.01 -4.87 -1.48
N SER A 133 33.20 -4.26 -1.60
CA SER A 133 33.80 -3.51 -0.51
C SER A 133 33.66 -2.02 -0.77
N LEU A 134 32.97 -1.33 0.13
CA LEU A 134 32.76 0.11 0.08
C LEU A 134 33.77 0.82 0.99
N PRO A 135 34.32 1.97 0.58
CA PRO A 135 35.25 2.74 1.41
C PRO A 135 34.51 3.49 2.55
N THR A 136 35.27 3.79 3.60
CA THR A 136 34.73 4.51 4.79
C THR A 136 34.44 5.98 4.53
N THR A 137 34.86 6.52 3.40
CA THR A 137 34.68 7.92 2.99
C THR A 137 33.31 8.22 2.40
N LEU A 138 32.52 7.18 2.06
CA LEU A 138 31.16 7.36 1.55
C LEU A 138 30.16 7.56 2.70
N ASP A 139 29.40 8.64 2.65
CA ASP A 139 28.33 8.95 3.61
C ASP A 139 26.93 8.55 3.12
N THR A 140 26.78 8.27 1.84
CA THR A 140 25.50 7.94 1.20
C THR A 140 25.65 6.77 0.24
N LEU A 141 24.78 5.76 0.40
CA LEU A 141 24.57 4.74 -0.61
C LEU A 141 23.53 5.28 -1.61
N PRO A 142 23.92 5.50 -2.88
CA PRO A 142 23.05 6.22 -3.81
C PRO A 142 21.82 5.42 -4.25
N LYS A 143 20.86 6.12 -4.86
CA LYS A 143 19.63 5.52 -5.39
C LYS A 143 19.93 4.41 -6.38
N TYR A 144 19.20 3.30 -6.27
CA TYR A 144 19.27 2.15 -7.19
C TYR A 144 20.66 1.49 -7.27
N CYS A 145 21.56 1.77 -6.32
CA CYS A 145 22.98 1.40 -6.41
C CYS A 145 23.18 -0.09 -6.69
N PHE A 146 22.51 -0.97 -5.94
CA PHE A 146 22.57 -2.43 -6.08
C PHE A 146 21.24 -3.02 -6.53
N GLN A 147 20.35 -2.23 -7.13
CA GLN A 147 19.06 -2.76 -7.55
C GLN A 147 19.27 -3.93 -8.53
N SER A 148 18.60 -5.05 -8.25
CA SER A 148 18.68 -6.30 -9.03
C SER A 148 20.06 -6.95 -9.05
N CYS A 149 20.88 -6.76 -8.01
CA CYS A 149 22.08 -7.56 -7.79
C CYS A 149 21.69 -8.89 -7.14
N THR A 150 21.15 -9.81 -7.94
CA THR A 150 20.50 -11.02 -7.42
C THR A 150 21.46 -12.02 -6.78
N ALA A 151 22.76 -12.03 -7.15
CA ALA A 151 23.75 -12.90 -6.52
C ALA A 151 24.31 -12.37 -5.18
N LEU A 152 23.99 -11.13 -4.80
CA LEU A 152 24.50 -10.52 -3.58
C LEU A 152 23.87 -11.17 -2.34
N ARG A 153 24.67 -11.87 -1.53
CA ARG A 153 24.18 -12.61 -0.35
C ARG A 153 24.42 -11.91 0.97
N LYS A 154 25.51 -11.16 1.04
CA LYS A 154 25.93 -10.44 2.25
C LYS A 154 26.41 -9.05 1.88
N MET A 155 26.11 -8.09 2.73
CA MET A 155 26.57 -6.72 2.59
C MET A 155 26.97 -6.16 3.95
N SER A 156 28.12 -5.48 4.01
CA SER A 156 28.53 -4.73 5.18
C SER A 156 28.70 -3.27 4.77
N LEU A 157 27.92 -2.39 5.38
CA LEU A 157 28.03 -0.95 5.16
C LEU A 157 29.10 -0.39 6.11
N PRO A 158 30.04 0.44 5.63
CA PRO A 158 31.10 1.00 6.44
C PRO A 158 30.57 2.02 7.45
N GLU A 159 31.30 2.19 8.56
CA GLU A 159 31.04 3.29 9.48
C GLU A 159 31.26 4.63 8.76
N GLY A 160 30.48 5.64 9.11
CA GLY A 160 30.42 6.94 8.41
C GLY A 160 29.25 7.07 7.44
N MET A 161 28.67 5.94 6.95
CA MET A 161 27.51 5.98 6.09
C MET A 161 26.26 6.43 6.86
N LYS A 162 25.55 7.43 6.35
CA LYS A 162 24.39 8.05 6.99
C LYS A 162 23.07 7.71 6.31
N VAL A 163 23.08 7.50 5.00
CA VAL A 163 21.86 7.36 4.18
C VAL A 163 21.92 6.13 3.30
N ILE A 164 20.89 5.30 3.37
CA ILE A 164 20.58 4.29 2.36
C ILE A 164 19.47 4.88 1.50
N ALA A 165 19.81 5.27 0.26
CA ALA A 165 18.88 5.99 -0.59
C ALA A 165 17.82 5.07 -1.23
N GLU A 166 16.89 5.67 -1.95
CA GLU A 166 15.76 5.02 -2.59
C GLU A 166 16.19 3.83 -3.47
N ASN A 167 15.52 2.67 -3.30
CA ASN A 167 15.76 1.43 -4.05
C ASN A 167 17.22 0.92 -4.02
N ALA A 168 18.05 1.34 -3.07
CA ALA A 168 19.48 1.03 -3.07
C ALA A 168 19.78 -0.48 -3.14
N PHE A 169 18.99 -1.33 -2.49
CA PHE A 169 19.08 -2.80 -2.53
C PHE A 169 17.81 -3.46 -3.10
N ALA A 170 16.97 -2.73 -3.83
CA ALA A 170 15.73 -3.31 -4.33
C ALA A 170 15.99 -4.51 -5.25
N GLY A 171 15.32 -5.65 -5.00
CA GLY A 171 15.48 -6.85 -5.82
C GLY A 171 16.81 -7.59 -5.65
N CYS A 172 17.54 -7.38 -4.56
CA CYS A 172 18.66 -8.24 -4.18
C CYS A 172 18.09 -9.53 -3.55
N GLU A 173 17.46 -10.37 -4.39
CA GLU A 173 16.60 -11.47 -3.93
C GLU A 173 17.29 -12.49 -3.04
N ASN A 174 18.61 -12.68 -3.17
CA ASN A 174 19.39 -13.60 -2.34
C ASN A 174 20.13 -12.92 -1.18
N LEU A 175 19.84 -11.65 -0.89
CA LEU A 175 20.49 -10.93 0.21
C LEU A 175 19.98 -11.46 1.55
N MET A 176 20.81 -12.26 2.22
CA MET A 176 20.49 -12.93 3.48
C MET A 176 20.91 -12.14 4.71
N GLN A 177 21.96 -11.34 4.58
CA GLN A 177 22.54 -10.61 5.69
C GLN A 177 23.04 -9.22 5.27
N VAL A 178 22.54 -8.21 5.98
CA VAL A 178 23.05 -6.83 5.85
C VAL A 178 23.52 -6.37 7.22
N LYS A 179 24.81 -6.09 7.33
CA LYS A 179 25.35 -5.38 8.49
C LYS A 179 25.25 -3.88 8.22
N LEU A 180 24.27 -3.27 8.83
CA LEU A 180 24.08 -1.82 8.78
C LEU A 180 25.10 -1.13 9.70
N SER A 181 25.63 0.00 9.27
CA SER A 181 26.51 0.86 10.06
C SER A 181 25.72 1.52 11.22
N SER A 182 26.36 1.71 12.35
CA SER A 182 25.78 2.41 13.51
C SER A 182 25.58 3.92 13.26
N THR A 183 26.14 4.46 12.18
CA THR A 183 26.03 5.87 11.80
C THR A 183 24.87 6.16 10.86
N ILE A 184 24.12 5.13 10.43
CA ILE A 184 22.96 5.33 9.54
C ILE A 184 21.86 6.10 10.29
N ASP A 185 21.43 7.20 9.69
CA ASP A 185 20.33 8.05 10.17
C ASP A 185 19.01 7.73 9.47
N SER A 186 19.07 7.39 8.18
CA SER A 186 17.86 7.18 7.39
C SER A 186 17.93 6.05 6.36
N ILE A 187 16.79 5.35 6.22
CA ILE A 187 16.53 4.32 5.21
C ILE A 187 15.38 4.83 4.34
N ALA A 188 15.66 5.07 3.06
CA ALA A 188 14.70 5.70 2.15
C ALA A 188 13.68 4.71 1.56
N THR A 189 12.74 5.24 0.78
CA THR A 189 11.66 4.51 0.13
C THR A 189 12.16 3.30 -0.65
N LYS A 190 11.55 2.12 -0.40
CA LYS A 190 11.85 0.86 -1.08
C LYS A 190 13.33 0.43 -1.02
N ALA A 191 14.10 0.92 -0.06
CA ALA A 191 15.55 0.66 0.01
C ALA A 191 15.88 -0.84 -0.02
N PHE A 192 15.04 -1.69 0.59
CA PHE A 192 15.17 -3.16 0.61
C PHE A 192 13.95 -3.85 -0.02
N TYR A 193 13.27 -3.19 -0.96
CA TYR A 193 12.14 -3.79 -1.65
C TYR A 193 12.49 -5.13 -2.31
N LYS A 194 11.65 -6.18 -2.11
CA LYS A 194 11.80 -7.50 -2.74
C LYS A 194 13.15 -8.18 -2.43
N ASN A 195 13.58 -8.12 -1.17
CA ASN A 195 14.74 -8.87 -0.67
C ASN A 195 14.24 -10.19 -0.05
N LEU A 196 14.11 -11.21 -0.89
CA LEU A 196 13.51 -12.50 -0.50
C LEU A 196 14.42 -13.30 0.45
N GLY A 197 15.73 -13.05 0.43
CA GLY A 197 16.70 -13.76 1.27
C GLY A 197 16.74 -13.31 2.74
N LEU A 198 16.15 -12.14 3.08
CA LEU A 198 16.15 -11.63 4.45
C LEU A 198 15.16 -12.41 5.31
N LEU A 199 15.67 -13.13 6.33
CA LEU A 199 14.86 -13.85 7.32
C LEU A 199 14.64 -13.02 8.59
N THR A 200 15.67 -12.32 9.02
CA THR A 200 15.63 -11.46 10.21
C THR A 200 16.29 -10.13 9.90
N LEU A 201 15.81 -9.07 10.53
CA LEU A 201 16.37 -7.73 10.34
C LEU A 201 16.46 -7.01 11.68
N THR A 202 17.66 -6.57 12.03
CA THR A 202 17.88 -5.67 13.17
C THR A 202 18.38 -4.34 12.63
N ILE A 203 17.60 -3.29 12.84
CA ILE A 203 17.96 -1.92 12.51
C ILE A 203 18.77 -1.35 13.67
N PRO A 204 19.99 -0.84 13.41
CA PRO A 204 20.87 -0.35 14.50
C PRO A 204 20.33 0.92 15.15
N GLU A 205 20.78 1.15 16.40
CA GLU A 205 20.59 2.45 17.03
C GLU A 205 21.25 3.55 16.20
N GLY A 206 20.64 4.75 16.21
CA GLY A 206 21.03 5.87 15.34
C GLY A 206 20.07 6.11 14.19
N VAL A 207 19.40 5.07 13.67
CA VAL A 207 18.38 5.25 12.61
C VAL A 207 17.17 5.98 13.18
N ARG A 208 16.86 7.15 12.60
CA ARG A 208 15.73 8.02 13.00
C ARG A 208 14.56 7.95 12.04
N SER A 209 14.79 7.58 10.79
CA SER A 209 13.73 7.59 9.77
C SER A 209 13.78 6.37 8.88
N ILE A 210 12.63 5.73 8.70
CA ILE A 210 12.41 4.65 7.73
C ILE A 210 11.23 5.07 6.85
N ALA A 211 11.47 5.21 5.55
CA ALA A 211 10.46 5.73 4.62
C ALA A 211 9.51 4.64 4.10
N ASP A 212 8.52 5.05 3.31
CA ASP A 212 7.47 4.19 2.76
C ASP A 212 8.02 2.94 2.06
N SER A 213 7.40 1.80 2.34
CA SER A 213 7.67 0.53 1.63
C SER A 213 9.13 0.06 1.74
N ALA A 214 9.90 0.54 2.72
CA ALA A 214 11.34 0.28 2.81
C ALA A 214 11.70 -1.21 2.74
N PHE A 215 10.88 -2.09 3.33
CA PHE A 215 11.04 -3.54 3.36
C PHE A 215 9.87 -4.29 2.70
N MET A 216 9.11 -3.60 1.86
CA MET A 216 7.97 -4.20 1.16
C MET A 216 8.42 -5.39 0.29
N ARG A 217 7.66 -6.50 0.32
CA ARG A 217 7.96 -7.75 -0.40
C ARG A 217 9.25 -8.46 0.06
N CYS A 218 9.66 -8.31 1.30
CA CYS A 218 10.63 -9.21 1.93
C CYS A 218 9.88 -10.48 2.35
N GLU A 219 9.56 -11.33 1.38
CA GLU A 219 8.54 -12.38 1.52
C GLU A 219 8.88 -13.44 2.57
N ASN A 220 10.17 -13.63 2.90
CA ASN A 220 10.62 -14.58 3.91
C ASN A 220 11.02 -13.91 5.25
N LEU A 221 10.77 -12.62 5.42
CA LEU A 221 11.12 -11.91 6.65
C LEU A 221 10.21 -12.35 7.81
N GLU A 222 10.78 -12.99 8.81
CA GLU A 222 10.08 -13.55 9.97
C GLU A 222 10.01 -12.59 11.16
N THR A 223 11.09 -11.85 11.40
CA THR A 223 11.19 -10.93 12.54
C THR A 223 11.94 -9.66 12.18
N VAL A 224 11.51 -8.55 12.78
CA VAL A 224 12.21 -7.26 12.70
C VAL A 224 12.35 -6.62 14.07
N THR A 225 13.52 -6.01 14.33
CA THR A 225 13.75 -5.18 15.50
C THR A 225 14.10 -3.77 15.05
N LEU A 226 13.25 -2.81 15.41
CA LEU A 226 13.43 -1.39 15.18
C LEU A 226 14.16 -0.74 16.35
N PRO A 227 14.97 0.31 16.13
CA PRO A 227 15.76 0.94 17.19
C PRO A 227 14.92 1.88 18.08
N ALA A 228 15.39 2.11 19.30
CA ALA A 228 14.80 3.10 20.20
C ALA A 228 14.93 4.55 19.70
N SER A 229 15.94 4.82 18.85
CA SER A 229 16.18 6.12 18.22
C SER A 229 15.18 6.51 17.13
N LEU A 230 14.31 5.59 16.70
CA LEU A 230 13.38 5.81 15.59
C LEU A 230 12.38 6.93 15.90
N GLU A 231 12.27 7.92 15.00
CA GLU A 231 11.41 9.11 15.12
C GLU A 231 10.28 9.13 14.09
N ARG A 232 10.49 8.53 12.91
CA ARG A 232 9.53 8.55 11.80
C ARG A 232 9.50 7.23 11.06
N VAL A 233 8.29 6.79 10.74
CA VAL A 233 8.04 5.64 9.86
C VAL A 233 7.06 6.02 8.76
N GLY A 234 7.30 5.50 7.56
CA GLY A 234 6.39 5.59 6.44
C GLY A 234 5.28 4.54 6.48
N ALA A 235 4.43 4.54 5.48
CA ALA A 235 3.39 3.55 5.29
C ALA A 235 3.90 2.30 4.56
N LYS A 236 3.21 1.15 4.76
CA LYS A 236 3.48 -0.10 4.03
C LYS A 236 4.90 -0.64 4.25
N LEU A 237 5.48 -0.43 5.44
CA LEU A 237 6.87 -0.82 5.70
C LEU A 237 7.13 -2.28 5.35
N PHE A 238 6.25 -3.18 5.82
CA PHE A 238 6.37 -4.63 5.69
C PHE A 238 5.23 -5.24 4.85
N ARG A 239 4.58 -4.45 4.01
CA ARG A 239 3.54 -4.97 3.11
C ARG A 239 4.10 -6.10 2.23
N ARG A 240 3.35 -7.19 2.07
CA ARG A 240 3.79 -8.41 1.37
C ARG A 240 5.02 -9.06 2.01
N CYS A 241 5.04 -9.09 3.35
CA CYS A 241 5.95 -9.91 4.15
C CYS A 241 5.14 -10.99 4.87
N PRO A 242 4.65 -12.02 4.16
CA PRO A 242 3.66 -12.98 4.69
C PRO A 242 4.20 -13.83 5.85
N GLU A 243 5.53 -13.91 6.02
CA GLU A 243 6.15 -14.69 7.11
C GLU A 243 6.39 -13.87 8.39
N LEU A 244 6.12 -12.54 8.36
CA LEU A 244 6.40 -11.66 9.48
C LEU A 244 5.48 -11.95 10.69
N THR A 245 6.08 -12.36 11.80
CA THR A 245 5.38 -12.74 13.04
C THR A 245 5.29 -11.60 14.06
N ALA A 246 6.30 -10.73 14.11
CA ALA A 246 6.36 -9.62 15.06
C ALA A 246 7.20 -8.45 14.56
N ILE A 247 6.76 -7.23 14.90
CA ILE A 247 7.52 -6.00 14.76
C ILE A 247 7.93 -5.57 16.17
N SER A 248 9.20 -5.76 16.52
CA SER A 248 9.74 -5.38 17.83
C SER A 248 10.35 -3.98 17.78
N VAL A 249 10.29 -3.25 18.90
CA VAL A 249 11.00 -1.99 19.09
C VAL A 249 11.90 -2.14 20.30
N ALA A 250 13.15 -1.71 20.17
CA ALA A 250 14.13 -1.74 21.26
C ALA A 250 13.64 -0.91 22.46
N SER A 251 14.00 -1.34 23.67
CA SER A 251 13.57 -0.67 24.90
C SER A 251 14.06 0.78 24.97
N GLY A 252 13.23 1.67 25.51
CA GLY A 252 13.57 3.10 25.64
C GLY A 252 13.16 3.96 24.44
N GLY A 253 12.44 3.42 23.46
CA GLY A 253 11.89 4.19 22.35
C GLY A 253 10.95 5.30 22.83
N LYS A 254 11.17 6.54 22.35
CA LYS A 254 10.37 7.71 22.73
C LYS A 254 9.17 7.94 21.82
N HIS A 255 9.23 7.45 20.59
CA HIS A 255 8.22 7.71 19.55
C HIS A 255 7.44 6.46 19.20
N PHE A 256 8.04 5.28 19.31
CA PHE A 256 7.43 4.01 18.95
C PHE A 256 7.62 2.97 20.01
N ILE A 257 6.63 2.06 20.11
CA ILE A 257 6.68 0.84 20.92
C ILE A 257 6.11 -0.33 20.14
N SER A 258 6.45 -1.53 20.56
CA SER A 258 5.77 -2.74 20.15
C SER A 258 4.78 -3.18 21.24
N ARG A 259 3.53 -3.40 20.85
CA ARG A 259 2.53 -4.03 21.72
C ARG A 259 1.95 -5.23 20.99
N ASP A 260 2.06 -6.41 21.59
CA ASP A 260 1.61 -7.68 21.01
C ASP A 260 2.24 -7.97 19.62
N GLY A 261 3.45 -7.45 19.36
CA GLY A 261 4.12 -7.55 18.06
C GLY A 261 3.65 -6.54 17.00
N ILE A 262 2.72 -5.68 17.33
CA ILE A 262 2.19 -4.59 16.49
C ILE A 262 2.93 -3.30 16.79
N LEU A 263 3.23 -2.52 15.74
CA LEU A 263 3.89 -1.22 15.86
C LEU A 263 2.89 -0.11 16.23
N TYR A 264 3.18 0.59 17.33
CA TYR A 264 2.41 1.74 17.82
C TYR A 264 3.28 2.96 18.04
N SER A 265 2.64 4.14 18.11
CA SER A 265 3.25 5.30 18.78
C SER A 265 3.43 5.02 20.28
N ALA A 266 4.44 5.66 20.89
CA ALA A 266 4.77 5.42 22.31
C ALA A 266 3.62 5.74 23.28
N ASP A 267 2.74 6.67 22.90
CA ASP A 267 1.54 7.05 23.65
C ASP A 267 0.29 6.20 23.31
N LEU A 268 0.44 5.16 22.49
CA LEU A 268 -0.63 4.29 21.97
C LEU A 268 -1.68 4.98 21.11
N LYS A 269 -1.52 6.27 20.79
CA LYS A 269 -2.53 7.00 20.01
C LYS A 269 -2.59 6.61 18.56
N THR A 270 -1.49 6.07 18.00
CA THR A 270 -1.46 5.63 16.61
C THR A 270 -1.01 4.17 16.51
N LEU A 271 -1.85 3.34 15.90
CA LEU A 271 -1.51 1.99 15.45
C LEU A 271 -0.97 2.09 14.02
N TYR A 272 0.30 1.74 13.82
CA TYR A 272 0.97 1.89 12.53
C TYR A 272 0.85 0.66 11.64
N GLU A 273 1.25 -0.53 12.11
CA GLU A 273 1.30 -1.72 11.27
C GLU A 273 1.32 -3.01 12.11
N ALA A 274 0.45 -3.94 11.78
CA ALA A 274 0.45 -5.30 12.31
C ALA A 274 1.25 -6.22 11.37
N PRO A 275 2.02 -7.19 11.91
CA PRO A 275 2.70 -8.16 11.08
C PRO A 275 1.72 -9.13 10.43
N ALA A 276 2.03 -9.62 9.21
CA ALA A 276 1.10 -10.43 8.42
C ALA A 276 0.66 -11.74 9.12
N LYS A 277 1.53 -12.36 9.94
CA LYS A 277 1.22 -13.56 10.74
C LYS A 277 0.66 -13.25 12.13
N PHE A 278 0.29 -12.02 12.40
CA PHE A 278 -0.40 -11.71 13.66
C PHE A 278 -1.74 -12.45 13.73
N LYS A 279 -1.95 -13.17 14.85
CA LYS A 279 -3.15 -13.99 15.05
C LYS A 279 -4.03 -13.39 16.14
N SER A 280 -5.31 -13.25 15.84
CA SER A 280 -6.31 -12.87 16.84
C SER A 280 -7.71 -13.27 16.39
N GLU A 281 -8.50 -13.84 17.29
CA GLU A 281 -9.92 -14.08 17.07
C GLU A 281 -10.70 -12.74 17.08
N ASP A 282 -10.36 -11.84 18.00
CA ASP A 282 -10.91 -10.49 18.12
C ASP A 282 -9.87 -9.57 18.74
N TYR A 283 -9.12 -8.84 17.88
CA TYR A 283 -8.11 -7.91 18.37
C TYR A 283 -8.76 -6.65 18.94
N LYS A 284 -8.51 -6.39 20.22
CA LYS A 284 -8.98 -5.20 20.89
C LYS A 284 -7.98 -4.08 20.77
N VAL A 285 -8.25 -3.12 19.88
CA VAL A 285 -7.44 -1.91 19.74
C VAL A 285 -7.46 -1.14 21.07
N PRO A 286 -6.30 -0.70 21.60
CA PRO A 286 -6.23 0.05 22.85
C PRO A 286 -7.18 1.25 22.90
N ALA A 287 -7.75 1.50 24.06
CA ALA A 287 -8.74 2.58 24.24
C ALA A 287 -8.15 3.98 24.01
N GLU A 288 -6.84 4.13 24.11
CA GLU A 288 -6.08 5.35 23.86
C GLU A 288 -5.92 5.66 22.38
N THR A 289 -6.17 4.67 21.50
CA THR A 289 -5.90 4.81 20.05
C THR A 289 -6.89 5.77 19.41
N GLU A 290 -6.33 6.79 18.77
CA GLU A 290 -7.06 7.81 18.01
C GLU A 290 -6.93 7.62 16.51
N THR A 291 -5.87 6.93 16.05
CA THR A 291 -5.57 6.71 14.63
C THR A 291 -5.18 5.25 14.36
N ILE A 292 -5.82 4.63 13.37
CA ILE A 292 -5.33 3.41 12.72
C ILE A 292 -4.70 3.85 11.39
N TYR A 293 -3.40 3.60 11.22
CA TYR A 293 -2.64 4.15 10.10
C TYR A 293 -2.98 3.44 8.78
N HIS A 294 -2.53 3.99 7.65
CA HIS A 294 -2.75 3.40 6.33
C HIS A 294 -2.16 1.98 6.24
N TYR A 295 -2.96 1.03 5.74
CA TYR A 295 -2.57 -0.37 5.56
C TYR A 295 -2.25 -1.14 6.86
N ALA A 296 -2.68 -0.67 8.00
CA ALA A 296 -2.28 -1.19 9.32
C ALA A 296 -2.52 -2.70 9.51
N PHE A 297 -3.63 -3.25 9.01
CA PHE A 297 -3.95 -4.69 9.01
C PHE A 297 -4.08 -5.28 7.60
N TYR A 298 -3.52 -4.61 6.61
CA TYR A 298 -3.56 -5.09 5.24
C TYR A 298 -2.72 -6.37 5.07
N GLU A 299 -3.29 -7.41 4.46
CA GLU A 299 -2.64 -8.73 4.31
C GLU A 299 -2.35 -9.44 5.66
N CYS A 300 -3.23 -9.27 6.66
CA CYS A 300 -3.20 -10.02 7.94
C CYS A 300 -4.29 -11.10 7.95
N PRO A 301 -4.12 -12.26 7.27
CA PRO A 301 -5.18 -13.25 7.07
C PRO A 301 -5.61 -13.99 8.33
N GLU A 302 -4.80 -13.96 9.39
CA GLU A 302 -5.06 -14.66 10.64
C GLU A 302 -5.75 -13.80 11.72
N VAL A 303 -6.10 -12.54 11.38
CA VAL A 303 -6.94 -11.68 12.23
C VAL A 303 -8.40 -11.88 11.85
N GLN A 304 -9.20 -12.50 12.73
CA GLN A 304 -10.60 -12.87 12.44
C GLN A 304 -11.61 -11.78 12.78
N GLY A 305 -11.27 -10.90 13.71
CA GLY A 305 -12.11 -9.78 14.13
C GLY A 305 -11.30 -8.64 14.74
N ILE A 306 -11.91 -7.47 14.82
CA ILE A 306 -11.31 -6.30 15.45
C ILE A 306 -12.37 -5.52 16.23
N THR A 307 -12.04 -5.17 17.47
CA THR A 307 -12.82 -4.23 18.28
C THR A 307 -12.16 -2.85 18.25
N ILE A 308 -12.84 -1.88 17.66
CA ILE A 308 -12.38 -0.50 17.46
C ILE A 308 -12.91 0.36 18.63
N PRO A 309 -12.07 1.19 19.31
CA PRO A 309 -12.52 2.06 20.40
C PRO A 309 -13.23 3.32 19.89
N GLN A 310 -14.13 3.89 20.71
CA GLN A 310 -14.82 5.16 20.41
C GLN A 310 -13.89 6.36 20.19
N THR A 311 -12.67 6.30 20.74
CA THR A 311 -11.66 7.34 20.64
C THR A 311 -11.11 7.56 19.24
N ILE A 312 -11.45 6.67 18.29
CA ILE A 312 -10.97 6.75 16.90
C ILE A 312 -11.43 8.05 16.23
N LYS A 313 -10.44 8.81 15.76
CA LYS A 313 -10.61 10.06 14.99
C LYS A 313 -10.27 9.84 13.50
N ARG A 314 -9.38 8.87 13.20
CA ARG A 314 -8.90 8.60 11.85
C ARG A 314 -8.62 7.13 11.62
N ILE A 315 -9.13 6.62 10.51
CA ILE A 315 -8.76 5.31 9.96
C ILE A 315 -8.19 5.55 8.57
N GLY A 316 -6.98 5.06 8.32
CA GLY A 316 -6.24 5.27 7.07
C GLY A 316 -6.76 4.42 5.93
N VAL A 317 -6.36 4.76 4.71
CA VAL A 317 -6.72 4.01 3.49
C VAL A 317 -6.28 2.55 3.62
N ALA A 318 -7.15 1.64 3.27
CA ALA A 318 -6.94 0.19 3.29
C ALA A 318 -6.47 -0.38 4.65
N ALA A 319 -6.72 0.33 5.75
CA ALA A 319 -6.25 -0.07 7.07
C ALA A 319 -6.86 -1.39 7.58
N LEU A 320 -8.11 -1.67 7.21
CA LEU A 320 -8.92 -2.78 7.73
C LEU A 320 -9.46 -3.72 6.64
N VAL A 321 -8.82 -3.77 5.48
CA VAL A 321 -9.26 -4.57 4.33
C VAL A 321 -8.16 -5.53 3.85
N ASN A 322 -8.52 -6.46 2.97
CA ASN A 322 -7.64 -7.50 2.45
C ASN A 322 -6.93 -8.28 3.58
N ASN A 323 -7.74 -8.75 4.53
CA ASN A 323 -7.30 -9.49 5.72
C ASN A 323 -8.25 -10.67 5.99
N GLY A 324 -8.15 -11.29 7.18
CA GLY A 324 -9.02 -12.41 7.58
C GLY A 324 -10.28 -12.02 8.34
N MET A 325 -10.50 -10.73 8.59
CA MET A 325 -11.58 -10.25 9.45
C MET A 325 -12.96 -10.63 8.89
N ARG A 326 -13.75 -11.31 9.72
CA ARG A 326 -15.14 -11.69 9.42
C ARG A 326 -16.12 -10.67 9.94
N GLN A 327 -15.72 -9.89 10.93
CA GLN A 327 -16.56 -8.88 11.56
C GLN A 327 -15.74 -7.73 12.12
N PHE A 328 -16.37 -6.56 12.16
CA PHE A 328 -15.94 -5.41 12.93
C PHE A 328 -16.83 -5.26 14.16
N THR A 329 -16.24 -4.93 15.31
CA THR A 329 -16.96 -4.51 16.51
C THR A 329 -16.58 -3.05 16.79
N PHE A 330 -17.57 -2.19 16.79
CA PHE A 330 -17.37 -0.77 17.00
C PHE A 330 -18.64 -0.13 17.58
N PRO A 331 -18.57 0.52 18.75
CA PRO A 331 -19.74 1.19 19.32
C PRO A 331 -20.20 2.42 18.55
N GLY A 332 -19.39 2.87 17.58
CA GLY A 332 -19.65 4.09 16.82
C GLY A 332 -19.17 5.36 17.52
N ASN A 333 -19.09 6.44 16.76
CA ASN A 333 -18.89 7.82 17.23
C ASN A 333 -19.46 8.79 16.20
N ASP A 334 -19.30 10.11 16.41
CA ASP A 334 -19.88 11.15 15.53
C ASP A 334 -19.40 11.06 14.09
N LYS A 335 -18.26 10.42 13.84
CA LYS A 335 -17.64 10.35 12.51
C LYS A 335 -17.78 8.99 11.85
N TYR A 336 -17.67 7.89 12.60
CA TYR A 336 -17.64 6.52 12.09
C TYR A 336 -18.76 5.69 12.71
N TRP A 337 -19.34 4.75 11.97
CA TRP A 337 -20.33 3.79 12.44
C TRP A 337 -20.32 2.50 11.64
N LEU A 338 -21.00 1.47 12.14
CA LEU A 338 -21.24 0.23 11.42
C LEU A 338 -22.67 0.20 10.87
N ALA A 339 -22.84 -0.26 9.63
CA ALA A 339 -24.11 -0.64 9.06
C ALA A 339 -23.94 -1.88 8.18
N ASN A 340 -24.86 -2.85 8.29
CA ASN A 340 -24.75 -4.15 7.59
C ASN A 340 -23.37 -4.82 7.75
N GLY A 341 -22.78 -4.73 8.95
CA GLY A 341 -21.45 -5.27 9.24
C GLY A 341 -20.28 -4.50 8.63
N SER A 342 -20.51 -3.48 7.84
CA SER A 342 -19.50 -2.66 7.17
C SER A 342 -19.27 -1.34 7.88
N LEU A 343 -18.06 -0.79 7.71
CA LEU A 343 -17.64 0.47 8.32
C LEU A 343 -17.88 1.65 7.37
N TYR A 344 -18.49 2.69 7.91
CA TYR A 344 -18.80 3.95 7.24
C TYR A 344 -18.20 5.14 7.97
N TYR A 345 -18.07 6.25 7.24
CA TYR A 345 -17.73 7.53 7.87
C TYR A 345 -18.38 8.72 7.15
N LYS A 346 -18.47 9.85 7.90
CA LYS A 346 -18.86 11.14 7.36
C LYS A 346 -17.64 11.87 6.82
N ALA A 347 -17.68 12.27 5.55
CA ALA A 347 -16.73 13.16 4.91
C ALA A 347 -17.35 14.54 4.72
N THR A 348 -16.67 15.60 5.12
CA THR A 348 -17.10 16.97 4.84
C THR A 348 -16.48 17.40 3.51
N THR A 349 -17.30 17.75 2.55
CA THR A 349 -16.92 18.27 1.24
C THR A 349 -17.45 19.68 1.03
N ASN A 350 -17.12 20.31 -0.10
CA ASN A 350 -17.68 21.62 -0.45
C ASN A 350 -19.20 21.57 -0.65
N ASP A 351 -19.74 20.41 -0.99
CA ASP A 351 -21.18 20.18 -1.23
C ASP A 351 -21.92 19.69 0.04
N GLY A 352 -21.25 19.71 1.19
CA GLY A 352 -21.81 19.30 2.48
C GLY A 352 -21.26 17.99 3.01
N GLU A 353 -21.95 17.39 3.98
CA GLU A 353 -21.59 16.08 4.54
C GLU A 353 -21.99 14.97 3.58
N GLN A 354 -21.05 14.05 3.33
CA GLN A 354 -21.21 12.89 2.49
C GLN A 354 -20.99 11.61 3.30
N THR A 355 -21.84 10.62 3.13
CA THR A 355 -21.64 9.28 3.68
C THR A 355 -20.74 8.47 2.77
N VAL A 356 -19.70 7.91 3.34
CA VAL A 356 -18.70 7.12 2.60
C VAL A 356 -18.63 5.71 3.19
N PHE A 357 -18.79 4.70 2.34
CA PHE A 357 -18.53 3.29 2.65
C PHE A 357 -17.02 3.08 2.70
N MET A 358 -16.49 2.72 3.85
CA MET A 358 -15.05 2.69 4.06
C MET A 358 -14.43 1.31 3.92
N ALA A 359 -15.04 0.29 4.52
CA ALA A 359 -14.50 -1.06 4.52
C ALA A 359 -15.59 -2.11 4.79
N HIS A 360 -15.51 -3.23 4.08
CA HIS A 360 -16.22 -4.47 4.39
C HIS A 360 -15.25 -5.48 5.00
N PRO A 361 -15.68 -6.29 6.00
CA PRO A 361 -14.82 -7.34 6.53
C PRO A 361 -14.43 -8.34 5.43
N SER A 362 -13.14 -8.47 5.13
CA SER A 362 -12.69 -9.22 3.95
C SER A 362 -12.92 -10.74 4.06
N GLY A 363 -13.07 -11.26 5.28
CA GLY A 363 -13.44 -12.66 5.55
C GLY A 363 -14.94 -12.92 5.65
N ALA A 364 -15.80 -11.89 5.47
CA ALA A 364 -17.25 -12.07 5.41
C ALA A 364 -17.67 -12.85 4.17
N GLU A 365 -18.82 -13.53 4.25
CA GLU A 365 -19.33 -14.42 3.21
C GLU A 365 -20.70 -13.93 2.71
N GLY A 366 -21.05 -14.27 1.47
CA GLY A 366 -22.37 -14.02 0.90
C GLY A 366 -22.51 -12.67 0.23
N GLU A 367 -23.46 -11.86 0.68
CA GLU A 367 -23.80 -10.58 0.06
C GLU A 367 -23.17 -9.40 0.79
N ALA A 368 -22.55 -8.50 0.04
CA ALA A 368 -22.13 -7.19 0.55
C ALA A 368 -23.16 -6.12 0.16
N ILE A 369 -23.62 -5.34 1.14
CA ILE A 369 -24.65 -4.31 0.92
C ILE A 369 -24.09 -2.95 1.29
N VAL A 370 -23.99 -2.06 0.32
CA VAL A 370 -23.75 -0.63 0.53
C VAL A 370 -25.08 0.03 0.81
N THR A 371 -25.20 0.68 1.98
CA THR A 371 -26.47 1.22 2.47
C THR A 371 -26.96 2.42 1.63
N TYR A 372 -28.29 2.57 1.54
CA TYR A 372 -28.91 3.77 0.96
C TYR A 372 -28.42 5.04 1.70
N GLY A 373 -28.24 6.15 1.01
CA GLY A 373 -27.66 7.37 1.55
C GLY A 373 -26.13 7.44 1.39
N THR A 374 -25.46 6.34 1.01
CA THR A 374 -24.04 6.35 0.69
C THR A 374 -23.78 7.09 -0.60
N SER A 375 -22.86 8.06 -0.58
CA SER A 375 -22.44 8.82 -1.76
C SER A 375 -21.21 8.24 -2.44
N PHE A 376 -20.27 7.67 -1.68
CA PHE A 376 -19.01 7.14 -2.22
C PHE A 376 -18.59 5.84 -1.55
N VAL A 377 -17.89 5.00 -2.32
CA VAL A 377 -17.15 3.83 -1.82
C VAL A 377 -15.67 4.16 -1.87
N SER A 378 -14.97 4.03 -0.73
CA SER A 378 -13.54 4.34 -0.61
C SER A 378 -12.67 3.41 -1.44
N ASP A 379 -11.43 3.84 -1.72
CA ASP A 379 -10.39 2.98 -2.28
C ASP A 379 -10.22 1.71 -1.44
N TYR A 380 -10.06 0.56 -2.09
CA TYR A 380 -9.88 -0.76 -1.48
C TYR A 380 -11.05 -1.25 -0.60
N ALA A 381 -12.19 -0.59 -0.53
CA ALA A 381 -13.22 -0.84 0.49
C ALA A 381 -13.74 -2.29 0.60
N LEU A 382 -13.71 -3.05 -0.48
CA LEU A 382 -14.04 -4.48 -0.53
C LEU A 382 -12.85 -5.35 -0.98
N ALA A 383 -11.63 -4.79 -1.01
CA ALA A 383 -10.46 -5.54 -1.46
C ALA A 383 -10.23 -6.78 -0.60
N GLY A 384 -9.98 -7.93 -1.25
CA GLY A 384 -9.77 -9.19 -0.56
C GLY A 384 -11.02 -9.88 -0.02
N CYS A 385 -12.21 -9.38 -0.33
CA CYS A 385 -13.48 -10.04 0.01
C CYS A 385 -13.68 -11.28 -0.88
N HIS A 386 -12.86 -12.31 -0.63
CA HIS A 386 -12.79 -13.50 -1.51
C HIS A 386 -14.08 -14.31 -1.56
N LYS A 387 -14.94 -14.20 -0.54
CA LYS A 387 -16.13 -15.05 -0.33
C LYS A 387 -17.45 -14.32 -0.52
N ILE A 388 -17.45 -13.04 -0.87
CA ILE A 388 -18.68 -12.37 -1.27
C ILE A 388 -19.10 -12.88 -2.64
N SER A 389 -20.38 -13.24 -2.78
CA SER A 389 -20.97 -13.70 -4.04
C SER A 389 -21.70 -12.60 -4.80
N SER A 390 -22.21 -11.59 -4.08
CA SER A 390 -22.93 -10.46 -4.65
C SER A 390 -22.65 -9.14 -3.94
N LEU A 391 -22.84 -8.03 -4.66
CA LEU A 391 -22.71 -6.67 -4.16
C LEU A 391 -23.94 -5.86 -4.54
N ARG A 392 -24.56 -5.17 -3.56
CA ARG A 392 -25.63 -4.19 -3.80
C ARG A 392 -25.15 -2.78 -3.64
N LEU A 393 -25.38 -1.96 -4.65
CA LEU A 393 -25.01 -0.55 -4.71
C LEU A 393 -26.26 0.33 -4.73
N PRO A 394 -26.41 1.30 -3.80
CA PRO A 394 -27.62 2.11 -3.66
C PRO A 394 -27.80 3.11 -4.80
N SER A 395 -29.04 3.56 -5.01
CA SER A 395 -29.38 4.60 -5.99
C SER A 395 -28.74 5.96 -5.68
N THR A 396 -28.28 6.17 -4.44
CA THR A 396 -27.60 7.39 -4.00
C THR A 396 -26.10 7.42 -4.29
N LEU A 397 -25.53 6.31 -4.80
CA LEU A 397 -24.10 6.21 -5.02
C LEU A 397 -23.65 7.06 -6.21
N LEU A 398 -22.70 7.95 -5.98
CA LEU A 398 -22.13 8.84 -6.98
C LEU A 398 -20.82 8.31 -7.59
N GLY A 399 -20.04 7.53 -6.83
CA GLY A 399 -18.78 7.01 -7.34
C GLY A 399 -18.13 5.97 -6.44
N MET A 400 -17.14 5.26 -7.01
CA MET A 400 -16.32 4.25 -6.33
C MET A 400 -14.84 4.56 -6.58
N GLY A 401 -14.04 4.36 -5.54
CA GLY A 401 -12.59 4.58 -5.57
C GLY A 401 -11.81 3.51 -6.34
N ALA A 402 -10.50 3.56 -6.22
CA ALA A 402 -9.58 2.61 -6.85
C ALA A 402 -9.55 1.27 -6.10
N PHE A 403 -9.31 0.16 -6.82
CA PHE A 403 -9.11 -1.19 -6.27
C PHE A 403 -10.25 -1.70 -5.38
N VAL A 404 -11.45 -1.16 -5.53
CA VAL A 404 -12.59 -1.45 -4.63
C VAL A 404 -12.89 -2.94 -4.57
N LEU A 405 -12.87 -3.64 -5.70
CA LEU A 405 -13.19 -5.07 -5.83
C LEU A 405 -11.96 -5.94 -6.11
N SER A 406 -10.76 -5.45 -5.80
CA SER A 406 -9.54 -6.22 -6.00
C SER A 406 -9.59 -7.54 -5.22
N ASP A 407 -9.30 -8.65 -5.90
CA ASP A 407 -9.32 -10.01 -5.31
C ASP A 407 -10.68 -10.50 -4.76
N CYS A 408 -11.81 -9.97 -5.21
CA CYS A 408 -13.15 -10.51 -4.93
C CYS A 408 -13.41 -11.74 -5.83
N LYS A 409 -12.82 -12.89 -5.49
CA LYS A 409 -12.73 -14.07 -6.38
C LYS A 409 -14.06 -14.77 -6.65
N GLU A 410 -14.98 -14.75 -5.69
CA GLU A 410 -16.28 -15.43 -5.77
C GLU A 410 -17.42 -14.50 -6.18
N LEU A 411 -17.13 -13.20 -6.40
CA LEU A 411 -18.14 -12.22 -6.82
C LEU A 411 -18.67 -12.57 -8.20
N LYS A 412 -20.00 -12.73 -8.30
CA LYS A 412 -20.73 -13.07 -9.52
C LYS A 412 -21.69 -11.99 -9.96
N ASP A 413 -22.31 -11.29 -9.00
CA ASP A 413 -23.42 -10.39 -9.29
C ASP A 413 -23.18 -9.02 -8.65
N ILE A 414 -23.38 -7.97 -9.43
CA ILE A 414 -23.43 -6.59 -8.95
C ILE A 414 -24.81 -6.03 -9.27
N TYR A 415 -25.56 -5.65 -8.24
CA TYR A 415 -26.86 -5.02 -8.36
C TYR A 415 -26.69 -3.51 -8.13
N SER A 416 -26.93 -2.69 -9.14
CA SER A 416 -26.86 -1.24 -9.02
C SER A 416 -28.23 -0.61 -9.22
N TYR A 417 -28.73 0.04 -8.19
CA TYR A 417 -30.03 0.70 -8.19
C TYR A 417 -29.99 2.14 -8.70
N ALA A 418 -28.81 2.65 -9.04
CA ALA A 418 -28.65 4.01 -9.59
C ALA A 418 -29.07 4.05 -11.07
N ILE A 419 -29.92 5.03 -11.42
CA ILE A 419 -30.29 5.29 -12.82
C ILE A 419 -29.12 5.94 -13.57
N GLU A 420 -28.35 6.80 -12.91
CA GLU A 420 -27.09 7.34 -13.44
C GLU A 420 -25.93 6.48 -12.92
N PRO A 421 -25.10 5.91 -13.80
CA PRO A 421 -23.99 5.05 -13.38
C PRO A 421 -23.02 5.77 -12.44
N PRO A 422 -22.67 5.21 -11.29
CA PRO A 422 -21.64 5.76 -10.42
C PRO A 422 -20.32 5.94 -11.18
N VAL A 423 -19.60 7.03 -10.91
CA VAL A 423 -18.32 7.31 -11.56
C VAL A 423 -17.26 6.33 -11.06
N LEU A 424 -16.53 5.70 -11.99
CA LEU A 424 -15.43 4.77 -11.72
C LEU A 424 -14.10 5.38 -12.14
N THR A 425 -13.02 4.91 -11.51
CA THR A 425 -11.65 5.14 -11.98
C THR A 425 -11.18 3.93 -12.82
N GLU A 426 -10.07 4.09 -13.53
CA GLU A 426 -9.44 2.99 -14.28
C GLU A 426 -9.12 1.78 -13.37
N GLU A 427 -8.79 2.04 -12.11
CA GLU A 427 -8.42 1.01 -11.16
C GLU A 427 -9.59 0.45 -10.35
N SER A 428 -10.82 0.95 -10.47
CA SER A 428 -11.94 0.54 -9.60
C SER A 428 -12.20 -0.97 -9.62
N PHE A 429 -12.08 -1.59 -10.80
CA PHE A 429 -12.25 -3.04 -11.00
C PHE A 429 -10.93 -3.79 -11.20
N MET A 430 -9.80 -3.16 -10.99
CA MET A 430 -8.50 -3.82 -11.14
C MET A 430 -8.39 -5.01 -10.17
N GLY A 431 -8.01 -6.19 -10.70
CA GLY A 431 -7.94 -7.44 -9.93
C GLY A 431 -9.25 -8.23 -9.86
N LEU A 432 -10.34 -7.74 -10.45
CA LEU A 432 -11.60 -8.47 -10.62
C LEU A 432 -11.60 -9.26 -11.94
N ASN A 433 -12.12 -10.49 -11.90
CA ASN A 433 -12.34 -11.28 -13.14
C ASN A 433 -13.64 -10.83 -13.81
N LEU A 434 -13.61 -9.73 -14.55
CA LEU A 434 -14.78 -9.11 -15.17
C LEU A 434 -15.66 -10.07 -15.99
N PRO A 435 -15.12 -11.02 -16.80
CA PRO A 435 -15.95 -11.97 -17.55
C PRO A 435 -16.81 -12.91 -16.70
N SER A 436 -16.55 -13.02 -15.39
CA SER A 436 -17.33 -13.87 -14.48
C SER A 436 -18.37 -13.11 -13.67
N VAL A 437 -18.47 -11.79 -13.86
CA VAL A 437 -19.36 -10.92 -13.09
C VAL A 437 -20.48 -10.40 -13.98
N GLN A 438 -21.71 -10.43 -13.45
CA GLN A 438 -22.90 -9.90 -14.11
C GLN A 438 -23.36 -8.61 -13.41
N LEU A 439 -23.78 -7.64 -14.20
CA LEU A 439 -24.32 -6.37 -13.74
C LEU A 439 -25.84 -6.37 -13.95
N HIS A 440 -26.57 -6.11 -12.86
CA HIS A 440 -28.02 -6.02 -12.83
C HIS A 440 -28.41 -4.56 -12.58
N VAL A 441 -29.14 -3.96 -13.50
CA VAL A 441 -29.63 -2.57 -13.45
C VAL A 441 -31.07 -2.49 -13.90
N TYR A 442 -31.75 -1.39 -13.61
CA TYR A 442 -33.08 -1.15 -14.17
C TYR A 442 -33.05 -1.07 -15.72
N PRO A 443 -34.09 -1.54 -16.41
CA PRO A 443 -34.16 -1.51 -17.89
C PRO A 443 -33.89 -0.12 -18.48
N GLU A 444 -34.41 0.94 -17.86
CA GLU A 444 -34.21 2.33 -18.27
C GLU A 444 -32.79 2.85 -18.02
N ALA A 445 -32.02 2.25 -17.13
CA ALA A 445 -30.64 2.61 -16.86
C ALA A 445 -29.63 1.90 -17.77
N MET A 446 -30.01 0.76 -18.35
CA MET A 446 -29.18 -0.13 -19.14
C MET A 446 -28.27 0.60 -20.13
N GLN A 447 -28.87 1.40 -21.01
CA GLN A 447 -28.13 2.08 -22.07
C GLN A 447 -27.08 3.07 -21.48
N LYS A 448 -27.33 3.65 -20.30
CA LYS A 448 -26.39 4.54 -19.63
C LYS A 448 -25.18 3.77 -19.12
N TYR A 449 -25.40 2.58 -18.51
CA TYR A 449 -24.31 1.72 -18.04
C TYR A 449 -23.47 1.17 -19.19
N MET A 450 -24.09 0.77 -20.30
CA MET A 450 -23.36 0.32 -21.48
C MET A 450 -22.49 1.41 -22.12
N ASN A 451 -22.83 2.68 -21.92
CA ASN A 451 -22.06 3.83 -22.42
C ASN A 451 -21.10 4.40 -21.35
N ALA A 452 -21.23 4.00 -20.08
CA ALA A 452 -20.42 4.51 -19.00
C ALA A 452 -19.02 3.85 -18.98
N PRO A 453 -17.94 4.64 -18.82
CA PRO A 453 -16.59 4.11 -18.74
C PRO A 453 -16.47 3.03 -17.66
N TYR A 454 -15.77 1.95 -17.98
CA TYR A 454 -15.49 0.76 -17.15
C TYR A 454 -16.71 -0.11 -16.83
N TRP A 455 -17.94 0.44 -16.66
CA TRP A 455 -19.16 -0.35 -16.49
C TRP A 455 -19.46 -1.22 -17.72
N GLN A 456 -19.21 -0.71 -18.91
CA GLN A 456 -19.37 -1.41 -20.19
C GLN A 456 -18.50 -2.69 -20.29
N LEU A 457 -17.55 -2.90 -19.40
CA LEU A 457 -16.66 -4.07 -19.39
C LEU A 457 -17.27 -5.27 -18.64
N ILE A 458 -18.36 -5.06 -17.89
CA ILE A 458 -19.05 -6.10 -17.13
C ILE A 458 -20.15 -6.68 -17.98
N LEU A 459 -20.33 -8.01 -17.92
CA LEU A 459 -21.45 -8.69 -18.60
C LEU A 459 -22.78 -8.23 -18.01
N HIS A 460 -23.74 -8.04 -18.90
CA HIS A 460 -25.10 -7.72 -18.46
C HIS A 460 -25.81 -8.97 -17.96
N GLY A 461 -26.35 -8.86 -16.72
CA GLY A 461 -27.20 -9.87 -16.10
C GLY A 461 -28.68 -9.61 -16.36
N ASP A 462 -29.54 -10.26 -15.57
CA ASP A 462 -30.99 -10.04 -15.62
C ASP A 462 -31.33 -8.62 -15.14
N ASP A 463 -32.39 -8.04 -15.76
CA ASP A 463 -32.87 -6.71 -15.37
C ASP A 463 -33.37 -6.66 -13.93
N LEU A 464 -33.08 -5.56 -13.24
CA LEU A 464 -33.67 -5.31 -11.93
C LEU A 464 -35.18 -5.09 -12.05
N THR A 465 -35.91 -5.75 -11.19
CA THR A 465 -37.35 -5.58 -11.03
C THR A 465 -37.70 -5.22 -9.59
N GLY A 466 -38.64 -4.28 -9.42
CA GLY A 466 -39.05 -3.83 -8.10
C GLY A 466 -38.25 -2.64 -7.55
N GLU A 467 -38.63 -2.18 -6.36
CA GLU A 467 -37.95 -1.06 -5.69
C GLU A 467 -36.67 -1.51 -4.98
N GLU A 468 -35.72 -0.59 -4.86
CA GLU A 468 -34.51 -0.78 -4.06
C GLU A 468 -34.88 -1.18 -2.63
N PRO A 469 -34.29 -2.27 -2.09
CA PRO A 469 -34.47 -2.60 -0.69
C PRO A 469 -33.89 -1.47 0.16
N ARG A 470 -34.72 -0.60 0.66
CA ARG A 470 -34.32 0.40 1.63
C ARG A 470 -34.13 -0.34 2.94
N ALA A 471 -32.87 -0.55 3.34
CA ALA A 471 -32.59 -0.87 4.74
C ALA A 471 -33.25 0.22 5.58
N ILE A 472 -33.97 -0.15 6.62
CA ILE A 472 -34.41 0.81 7.61
C ILE A 472 -33.14 1.32 8.26
N GLU A 473 -32.68 2.47 7.80
CA GLU A 473 -31.45 3.07 8.28
C GLU A 473 -31.72 3.93 9.49
N SER A 474 -31.13 3.49 10.55
CA SER A 474 -30.50 4.42 11.46
C SER A 474 -29.07 4.00 11.62
N PRO A 475 -28.09 4.88 11.38
CA PRO A 475 -26.74 4.71 11.89
C PRO A 475 -26.78 5.02 13.40
N GLU A 476 -27.69 4.41 14.11
CA GLU A 476 -27.85 4.58 15.54
C GLU A 476 -27.34 3.34 16.21
N LEU A 477 -26.42 3.59 17.16
CA LEU A 477 -25.93 2.62 18.10
C LEU A 477 -27.05 1.61 18.46
N GLN A 478 -26.96 0.39 17.93
CA GLN A 478 -27.75 -0.73 18.41
C GLN A 478 -27.22 -1.15 19.79
N THR A 479 -27.43 -0.29 20.76
CA THR A 479 -27.82 -0.74 22.08
C THR A 479 -29.33 -0.56 22.10
N THR A 480 -30.08 -1.63 21.96
CA THR A 480 -31.50 -1.65 22.25
C THR A 480 -31.67 -1.19 23.70
N GLN A 481 -31.74 0.13 23.87
CA GLN A 481 -31.99 0.73 25.20
C GLN A 481 -33.46 0.66 25.58
N LEU A 482 -34.31 0.16 24.66
CA LEU A 482 -35.71 -0.07 24.85
C LEU A 482 -36.03 -1.53 24.50
N SER A 483 -36.53 -2.28 25.48
CA SER A 483 -37.15 -3.59 25.27
C SER A 483 -38.66 -3.40 25.13
N TRP A 484 -39.29 -4.16 24.22
CA TRP A 484 -40.74 -4.12 24.09
C TRP A 484 -41.31 -5.51 23.83
N SER A 485 -42.53 -5.71 24.27
CA SER A 485 -43.32 -6.91 23.98
C SER A 485 -44.81 -6.54 23.80
N TYR A 486 -45.50 -7.29 22.94
CA TYR A 486 -46.92 -7.09 22.69
C TYR A 486 -47.73 -8.24 23.29
N GLN A 487 -48.86 -7.89 23.92
CA GLN A 487 -49.82 -8.86 24.43
C GLN A 487 -51.06 -8.93 23.52
N HIS A 488 -51.68 -10.08 23.46
CA HIS A 488 -52.88 -10.31 22.62
C HIS A 488 -54.10 -9.48 23.01
N ASP A 489 -54.04 -8.74 24.13
CA ASP A 489 -55.07 -7.81 24.57
C ASP A 489 -54.98 -6.41 23.94
N GLY A 490 -54.03 -6.23 22.99
CA GLY A 490 -53.80 -4.95 22.33
C GLY A 490 -52.83 -4.02 23.07
N THR A 491 -52.09 -4.52 24.05
CA THR A 491 -51.17 -3.71 24.85
C THR A 491 -49.73 -3.92 24.45
N LEU A 492 -49.01 -2.83 24.17
CA LEU A 492 -47.57 -2.78 23.95
C LEU A 492 -46.89 -2.46 25.28
N HIS A 493 -46.09 -3.37 25.78
CA HIS A 493 -45.26 -3.19 26.96
C HIS A 493 -43.88 -2.68 26.56
N LEU A 494 -43.40 -1.67 27.24
CA LEU A 494 -42.10 -1.02 27.00
C LEU A 494 -41.29 -1.06 28.29
N GLU A 495 -39.99 -1.35 28.17
CA GLU A 495 -39.04 -1.32 29.27
C GLU A 495 -37.79 -0.57 28.84
N SER A 496 -37.43 0.49 29.56
CA SER A 496 -36.18 1.20 29.34
C SER A 496 -35.01 0.40 29.90
N LEU A 497 -34.07 0.03 29.05
CA LEU A 497 -32.77 -0.54 29.43
C LEU A 497 -31.69 0.54 29.56
N SER A 498 -32.04 1.81 29.31
CA SER A 498 -31.17 2.97 29.40
C SER A 498 -30.90 3.39 30.84
N ALA A 499 -29.68 3.87 31.09
CA ALA A 499 -29.29 4.56 32.32
C ALA A 499 -29.73 6.04 32.35
N ALA A 500 -30.35 6.55 31.28
CA ALA A 500 -30.84 7.92 31.12
C ALA A 500 -32.35 7.90 30.80
N THR A 501 -33.03 8.98 31.13
CA THR A 501 -34.43 9.19 30.70
C THR A 501 -34.51 9.22 29.18
N MET A 502 -35.53 8.56 28.62
CA MET A 502 -35.76 8.51 27.17
C MET A 502 -37.20 8.92 26.81
N GLU A 503 -37.38 9.62 25.72
CA GLU A 503 -38.67 9.85 25.08
C GLU A 503 -38.96 8.68 24.12
N VAL A 504 -40.14 8.11 24.24
CA VAL A 504 -40.64 7.07 23.32
C VAL A 504 -41.87 7.60 22.60
N ALA A 505 -41.84 7.62 21.30
CA ALA A 505 -42.95 8.06 20.45
C ALA A 505 -43.39 6.92 19.51
N LEU A 506 -44.69 6.70 19.45
CA LEU A 506 -45.36 5.73 18.57
C LEU A 506 -45.97 6.46 17.37
N TYR A 507 -45.75 5.93 16.18
CA TYR A 507 -46.31 6.47 14.93
C TYR A 507 -47.06 5.37 14.16
N SER A 508 -48.09 5.77 13.42
CA SER A 508 -48.67 4.94 12.37
C SER A 508 -47.77 4.87 11.13
N THR A 509 -48.04 3.96 10.21
CA THR A 509 -47.23 3.78 8.98
C THR A 509 -47.30 4.98 8.02
N ASP A 510 -48.32 5.82 8.13
CA ASP A 510 -48.45 7.10 7.41
C ASP A 510 -47.76 8.28 8.09
N GLY A 511 -47.04 8.02 9.19
CA GLY A 511 -46.23 9.02 9.90
C GLY A 511 -46.99 9.85 10.94
N VAL A 512 -48.25 9.51 11.24
CA VAL A 512 -49.02 10.21 12.28
C VAL A 512 -48.56 9.74 13.64
N ARG A 513 -48.19 10.68 14.53
CA ARG A 513 -47.78 10.38 15.90
C ARG A 513 -49.01 10.05 16.75
N LEU A 514 -49.05 8.82 17.27
CA LEU A 514 -50.19 8.26 18.03
C LEU A 514 -50.01 8.44 19.54
N ALA A 515 -48.80 8.30 20.04
CA ALA A 515 -48.49 8.43 21.46
C ALA A 515 -47.07 8.95 21.69
N THR A 516 -46.83 9.60 22.81
CA THR A 516 -45.50 9.95 23.31
C THR A 516 -45.50 9.75 24.82
N LEU A 517 -44.43 9.17 25.33
CA LEU A 517 -44.22 9.00 26.77
C LEU A 517 -42.73 9.16 27.11
N GLU A 518 -42.46 9.56 28.33
CA GLU A 518 -41.13 9.69 28.87
C GLU A 518 -40.87 8.53 29.84
N LEU A 519 -39.82 7.75 29.58
CA LEU A 519 -39.41 6.63 30.44
C LEU A 519 -38.20 7.02 31.26
N ALA A 520 -38.32 6.98 32.57
CA ALA A 520 -37.17 7.09 33.47
C ALA A 520 -36.19 5.89 33.27
N PRO A 521 -34.93 5.97 33.73
CA PRO A 521 -34.01 4.85 33.70
C PRO A 521 -34.63 3.57 34.27
N HIS A 522 -34.55 2.47 33.51
CA HIS A 522 -35.08 1.15 33.90
C HIS A 522 -36.58 1.11 34.24
N ALA A 523 -37.36 2.09 33.79
CA ALA A 523 -38.80 2.13 34.00
C ALA A 523 -39.54 1.33 32.92
N THR A 524 -40.74 0.86 33.28
CA THR A 524 -41.68 0.20 32.37
C THR A 524 -42.90 1.06 32.12
N ALA A 525 -43.48 0.96 30.92
CA ALA A 525 -44.77 1.60 30.59
C ALA A 525 -45.59 0.69 29.66
N GLN A 526 -46.86 1.03 29.50
CA GLN A 526 -47.81 0.34 28.64
C GLN A 526 -48.52 1.33 27.72
N ILE A 527 -48.67 0.96 26.44
CA ILE A 527 -49.45 1.73 25.48
C ILE A 527 -50.52 0.80 24.91
N THR A 528 -51.80 1.15 25.04
CA THR A 528 -52.89 0.43 24.36
C THR A 528 -53.00 0.93 22.92
N LEU A 529 -52.95 0.02 21.96
CA LEU A 529 -52.99 0.31 20.54
C LEU A 529 -54.43 0.27 20.02
N PRO A 530 -54.81 1.19 19.13
CA PRO A 530 -56.21 1.30 18.68
C PRO A 530 -56.65 0.12 17.79
N THR A 531 -55.73 -0.51 17.04
CA THR A 531 -56.02 -1.66 16.13
C THR A 531 -54.77 -2.52 15.94
N ALA A 532 -54.95 -3.77 15.54
CA ALA A 532 -53.83 -4.58 15.04
C ALA A 532 -53.28 -3.96 13.72
N GLY A 533 -51.97 -3.87 13.59
CA GLY A 533 -51.36 -3.23 12.43
C GLY A 533 -49.83 -3.10 12.54
N VAL A 534 -49.28 -2.27 11.70
CA VAL A 534 -47.86 -1.96 11.70
C VAL A 534 -47.66 -0.56 12.28
N TYR A 535 -46.73 -0.44 13.21
CA TYR A 535 -46.40 0.81 13.87
C TYR A 535 -44.91 1.06 13.87
N LEU A 536 -44.50 2.32 14.00
CA LEU A 536 -43.11 2.71 14.19
C LEU A 536 -42.91 3.23 15.61
N LEU A 537 -42.01 2.61 16.34
CA LEU A 537 -41.67 3.00 17.71
C LEU A 537 -40.32 3.73 17.67
N ARG A 538 -40.33 5.01 17.99
CA ARG A 538 -39.12 5.82 18.09
C ARG A 538 -38.77 6.04 19.54
N SER A 539 -37.55 5.69 19.95
CA SER A 539 -37.00 6.03 21.27
C SER A 539 -35.84 7.02 21.10
N THR A 540 -35.78 8.02 21.97
CA THR A 540 -34.77 9.07 21.97
C THR A 540 -34.33 9.36 23.40
N SER A 541 -33.03 9.27 23.66
CA SER A 541 -32.40 9.69 24.92
C SER A 541 -31.37 10.78 24.65
N ALA A 542 -30.75 11.35 25.67
CA ALA A 542 -29.67 12.33 25.52
C ALA A 542 -28.46 11.77 24.75
N LEU A 543 -28.34 10.44 24.63
CA LEU A 543 -27.18 9.75 24.04
C LEU A 543 -27.53 8.92 22.80
N THR A 544 -28.80 8.55 22.60
CA THR A 544 -29.24 7.63 21.55
C THR A 544 -30.64 7.96 21.03
N SER A 545 -30.92 7.64 19.79
CA SER A 545 -32.25 7.61 19.18
C SER A 545 -32.38 6.35 18.34
N SER A 546 -33.47 5.60 18.44
CA SER A 546 -33.76 4.43 17.63
C SER A 546 -35.20 4.44 17.10
N VAL A 547 -35.42 3.78 15.95
CA VAL A 547 -36.74 3.56 15.39
C VAL A 547 -36.91 2.07 15.13
N GLU A 548 -37.92 1.46 15.71
CA GLU A 548 -38.23 0.05 15.53
C GLU A 548 -39.60 -0.14 14.87
N ARG A 549 -39.73 -1.11 14.02
CA ARG A 549 -41.00 -1.49 13.41
C ARG A 549 -41.68 -2.55 14.29
N VAL A 550 -42.84 -2.24 14.77
CA VAL A 550 -43.67 -3.14 15.56
C VAL A 550 -44.82 -3.64 14.68
N MET A 551 -44.87 -4.96 14.43
CA MET A 551 -45.99 -5.62 13.75
C MET A 551 -46.82 -6.35 14.78
N LEU A 552 -48.12 -6.09 14.77
CA LEU A 552 -49.05 -6.60 15.74
C LEU A 552 -50.19 -7.37 15.06
#